data_ff22251d68253107f461d155becfcfb6
#
_entry.id   ff22251d68253107f461d155becfcfb6
#
_cell.length_a   1.000
_cell.length_b   1.000
_cell.length_c   1.000
_cell.angle_alpha   90.00
_cell.angle_beta   90.00
_cell.angle_gamma   90.00
#
_symmetry.space_group_name_H-M   'P 1'
#
loop_
_entity.id
_entity.type
_entity.pdbx_description
1 polymer ?
#
loop_
_entity_poly.entity_id
_entity_poly.type
_entity_poly.pdbx_seq_one_letter_code
_entity_poly.pdbx_strand_id
1 'polypeptide(L)'
;MIIFYASTSPEKLDLVQEEMISEIELMRREGLATEEFERAKASWLGKEVIHLQGVRELAGSASIDELVGLGWDNYRKSPDVMRGVTAEEVQSAAARYLGEENRVIVRLASKG
;
A
#
# COMPACT_ATOMS: atom_id res chain seq x y z
N MET A 1 -5.00 3.07 7.37
CA MET A 1 -5.77 1.96 6.77
C MET A 1 -5.10 1.57 5.45
N ILE A 2 -4.89 0.29 5.22
CA ILE A 2 -4.37 -0.26 3.95
C ILE A 2 -5.55 -0.94 3.25
N ILE A 3 -5.72 -0.71 1.96
CA ILE A 3 -6.82 -1.28 1.16
C ILE A 3 -6.21 -2.06 0.00
N PHE A 4 -6.56 -3.34 -0.09
CA PHE A 4 -6.32 -4.18 -1.25
C PHE A 4 -7.63 -4.30 -2.03
N TYR A 5 -7.57 -4.06 -3.32
CA TYR A 5 -8.74 -4.05 -4.18
C TYR A 5 -8.50 -4.87 -5.44
N ALA A 6 -9.48 -5.69 -5.79
CA ALA A 6 -9.53 -6.39 -7.06
C ALA A 6 -10.94 -6.36 -7.64
N SER A 7 -11.05 -6.31 -8.95
CA SER A 7 -12.30 -6.41 -9.70
C SER A 7 -12.25 -7.65 -10.60
N THR A 8 -13.30 -8.45 -10.56
CA THR A 8 -13.40 -9.70 -11.33
C THR A 8 -14.83 -10.03 -11.68
N SER A 9 -15.05 -11.05 -12.51
CA SER A 9 -16.39 -11.57 -12.76
C SER A 9 -16.93 -12.33 -11.53
N PRO A 10 -18.25 -12.40 -11.35
CA PRO A 10 -18.86 -13.05 -10.18
C PRO A 10 -18.39 -14.49 -9.97
N GLU A 11 -18.15 -15.23 -11.06
CA GLU A 11 -17.74 -16.64 -11.02
C GLU A 11 -16.32 -16.84 -10.48
N LYS A 12 -15.48 -15.79 -10.52
CA LYS A 12 -14.08 -15.82 -10.07
C LYS A 12 -13.86 -15.16 -8.71
N LEU A 13 -14.92 -14.69 -8.07
CA LEU A 13 -14.82 -13.94 -6.82
C LEU A 13 -14.10 -14.73 -5.72
N ASP A 14 -14.43 -15.99 -5.54
CA ASP A 14 -13.80 -16.83 -4.51
C ASP A 14 -12.33 -17.05 -4.81
N LEU A 15 -12.00 -17.40 -6.05
CA LEU A 15 -10.61 -17.61 -6.48
C LEU A 15 -9.75 -16.36 -6.26
N VAL A 16 -10.22 -15.20 -6.70
CA VAL A 16 -9.47 -13.95 -6.56
C VAL A 16 -9.30 -13.56 -5.10
N GLN A 17 -10.31 -13.78 -4.26
CA GLN A 17 -10.17 -13.54 -2.82
C GLN A 17 -9.11 -14.46 -2.20
N GLU A 18 -9.13 -15.75 -2.51
CA GLU A 18 -8.15 -16.71 -1.99
C GLU A 18 -6.73 -16.35 -2.44
N GLU A 19 -6.53 -16.01 -3.70
CA GLU A 19 -5.24 -15.57 -4.23
C GLU A 19 -4.75 -14.28 -3.53
N MET A 20 -5.60 -13.28 -3.36
CA MET A 20 -5.23 -12.05 -2.65
C MET A 20 -4.80 -12.31 -1.21
N ILE A 21 -5.52 -13.18 -0.50
CA ILE A 21 -5.17 -13.54 0.87
C ILE A 21 -3.84 -14.30 0.88
N SER A 22 -3.65 -15.24 -0.03
CA SER A 22 -2.42 -16.02 -0.15
C SER A 22 -1.20 -15.13 -0.38
N GLU A 23 -1.29 -14.15 -1.27
CA GLU A 23 -0.22 -13.20 -1.55
C GLU A 23 0.12 -12.32 -0.33
N ILE A 24 -0.90 -11.86 0.40
CA ILE A 24 -0.70 -11.11 1.63
C ILE A 24 0.02 -11.96 2.69
N GLU A 25 -0.40 -13.21 2.87
CA GLU A 25 0.23 -14.12 3.83
C GLU A 25 1.67 -14.50 3.41
N LEU A 26 1.92 -14.65 2.11
CA LEU A 26 3.26 -14.88 1.59
C LEU A 26 4.18 -13.70 1.92
N MET A 27 3.74 -12.48 1.63
CA MET A 27 4.50 -11.26 1.96
C MET A 27 4.77 -11.13 3.46
N ARG A 28 3.80 -11.49 4.32
CA ARG A 28 3.98 -11.46 5.77
C ARG A 28 5.04 -12.43 6.26
N ARG A 29 5.08 -13.65 5.70
CA ARG A 29 5.96 -14.72 6.16
C ARG A 29 7.35 -14.63 5.55
N GLU A 30 7.43 -14.36 4.27
CA GLU A 30 8.66 -14.49 3.48
C GLU A 30 9.24 -13.14 3.07
N GLY A 31 8.42 -12.06 3.16
CA GLY A 31 8.81 -10.75 2.67
C GLY A 31 8.71 -10.66 1.15
N LEU A 32 9.43 -9.72 0.58
CA LEU A 32 9.51 -9.49 -0.86
C LEU A 32 10.89 -9.92 -1.38
N ALA A 33 10.94 -10.48 -2.58
CA ALA A 33 12.21 -10.68 -3.28
C ALA A 33 12.89 -9.31 -3.50
N THR A 34 14.21 -9.29 -3.41
CA THR A 34 15.00 -8.03 -3.52
C THR A 34 14.66 -7.25 -4.78
N GLU A 35 14.55 -7.93 -5.91
CA GLU A 35 14.24 -7.28 -7.19
C GLU A 35 12.81 -6.69 -7.20
N GLU A 36 11.85 -7.38 -6.61
CA GLU A 36 10.48 -6.91 -6.48
C GLU A 36 10.39 -5.69 -5.56
N PHE A 37 11.06 -5.73 -4.42
CA PHE A 37 11.15 -4.61 -3.49
C PHE A 37 11.75 -3.37 -4.14
N GLU A 38 12.89 -3.48 -4.82
CA GLU A 38 13.55 -2.35 -5.49
C GLU A 38 12.68 -1.77 -6.62
N ARG A 39 12.01 -2.61 -7.39
CA ARG A 39 11.06 -2.18 -8.41
C ARG A 39 9.86 -1.45 -7.82
N ALA A 40 9.29 -1.94 -6.73
CA ALA A 40 8.18 -1.30 -6.03
C ALA A 40 8.59 0.07 -5.47
N LYS A 41 9.77 0.15 -4.87
CA LYS A 41 10.36 1.38 -4.32
C LYS A 41 10.60 2.43 -5.42
N ALA A 42 11.20 2.03 -6.53
CA ALA A 42 11.41 2.92 -7.68
C ALA A 42 10.09 3.41 -8.28
N SER A 43 9.08 2.52 -8.38
CA SER A 43 7.74 2.87 -8.86
C SER A 43 7.07 3.90 -7.95
N TRP A 44 7.16 3.72 -6.63
CA TRP A 44 6.60 4.67 -5.66
C TRP A 44 7.27 6.03 -5.78
N LEU A 45 8.62 6.08 -5.80
CA LEU A 45 9.37 7.33 -5.95
C LEU A 45 9.00 8.08 -7.24
N GLY A 46 8.85 7.37 -8.34
CA GLY A 46 8.44 7.97 -9.62
C GLY A 46 7.02 8.54 -9.58
N LYS A 47 6.08 7.83 -8.97
CA LYS A 47 4.69 8.29 -8.81
C LYS A 47 4.60 9.49 -7.88
N GLU A 48 5.36 9.52 -6.80
CA GLU A 48 5.37 10.63 -5.84
C GLU A 48 5.82 11.92 -6.49
N VAL A 49 6.86 11.90 -7.32
CA VAL A 49 7.30 13.08 -8.08
C VAL A 49 6.19 13.62 -8.97
N ILE A 50 5.43 12.75 -9.64
CA ILE A 50 4.30 13.16 -10.49
C ILE A 50 3.15 13.70 -9.65
N HIS A 51 2.82 13.02 -8.55
CA HIS A 51 1.75 13.39 -7.63
C HIS A 51 1.95 14.81 -7.08
N LEU A 52 3.16 15.15 -6.67
CA LEU A 52 3.49 16.46 -6.09
C LEU A 52 3.57 17.62 -7.10
N GLN A 53 3.41 17.36 -8.42
CA GLN A 53 3.32 18.42 -9.43
C GLN A 53 1.97 19.13 -9.45
N GLY A 54 0.91 18.48 -8.97
CA GLY A 54 -0.42 19.06 -8.91
C GLY A 54 -0.65 19.88 -7.64
N VAL A 55 -1.15 21.12 -7.79
CA VAL A 55 -1.44 22.00 -6.62
C VAL A 55 -2.49 21.38 -5.70
N ARG A 56 -3.49 20.70 -6.27
CA ARG A 56 -4.54 20.02 -5.50
C ARG A 56 -3.99 18.86 -4.68
N GLU A 57 -3.17 18.03 -5.32
CA GLU A 57 -2.53 16.87 -4.73
C GLU A 57 -1.58 17.29 -3.61
N LEU A 58 -0.79 18.32 -3.86
CA LEU A 58 0.10 18.92 -2.85
C LEU A 58 -0.67 19.46 -1.64
N ALA A 59 -1.74 20.21 -1.88
CA ALA A 59 -2.57 20.75 -0.80
C ALA A 59 -3.26 19.63 0.00
N GLY A 60 -3.72 18.58 -0.70
CA GLY A 60 -4.31 17.40 -0.07
C GLY A 60 -3.33 16.68 0.83
N SER A 61 -2.12 16.40 0.34
CA SER A 61 -1.04 15.76 1.11
C SER A 61 -0.67 16.59 2.34
N ALA A 62 -0.43 17.88 2.17
CA ALA A 62 -0.09 18.78 3.27
C ALA A 62 -1.19 18.83 4.34
N SER A 63 -2.46 18.83 3.93
CA SER A 63 -3.58 18.87 4.87
C SER A 63 -3.71 17.58 5.68
N ILE A 64 -3.53 16.42 5.03
CA ILE A 64 -3.60 15.12 5.70
C ILE A 64 -2.40 14.96 6.64
N ASP A 65 -1.20 15.29 6.19
CA ASP A 65 0.02 15.19 6.99
C ASP A 65 -0.06 16.06 8.25
N GLU A 66 -0.59 17.28 8.14
CA GLU A 66 -0.83 18.15 9.30
C GLU A 66 -1.86 17.53 10.25
N LEU A 67 -2.98 17.02 9.72
CA LEU A 67 -4.04 16.41 10.52
C LEU A 67 -3.57 15.21 11.34
N VAL A 68 -2.66 14.39 10.78
CA VAL A 68 -2.12 13.21 11.48
C VAL A 68 -0.85 13.51 12.28
N GLY A 69 -0.43 14.77 12.36
CA GLY A 69 0.69 15.22 13.20
C GLY A 69 2.07 15.03 12.60
N LEU A 70 2.17 14.79 11.29
CA LEU A 70 3.46 14.68 10.58
C LEU A 70 4.03 16.04 10.18
N GLY A 71 3.20 17.08 10.18
CA GLY A 71 3.52 18.43 9.72
C GLY A 71 3.23 18.62 8.23
N TRP A 72 2.70 19.80 7.88
CA TRP A 72 2.25 20.12 6.52
C TRP A 72 3.34 20.01 5.45
N ASP A 73 4.61 20.07 5.82
CA ASP A 73 5.77 20.00 4.93
C ASP A 73 6.40 18.60 4.82
N ASN A 74 5.77 17.59 5.43
CA ASN A 74 6.26 16.20 5.44
C ASN A 74 6.47 15.63 4.03
N TYR A 75 5.66 16.03 3.04
CA TYR A 75 5.84 15.63 1.65
C TYR A 75 7.26 15.90 1.09
N ARG A 76 7.98 16.88 1.64
CA ARG A 76 9.37 17.18 1.23
C ARG A 76 10.35 16.12 1.70
N LYS A 77 10.05 15.46 2.82
CA LYS A 77 10.92 14.45 3.46
C LYS A 77 10.56 13.03 2.99
N SER A 78 9.31 12.85 2.55
CA SER A 78 8.75 11.55 2.17
C SER A 78 9.60 10.79 1.15
N PRO A 79 10.14 11.39 0.07
CA PRO A 79 11.03 10.69 -0.85
C PRO A 79 12.34 10.21 -0.22
N ASP A 80 12.93 10.98 0.68
CA ASP A 80 14.18 10.59 1.35
C ASP A 80 13.92 9.47 2.37
N VAL A 81 12.83 9.55 3.11
CA VAL A 81 12.37 8.47 3.99
C VAL A 81 12.19 7.18 3.19
N MET A 82 11.48 7.23 2.05
CA MET A 82 11.26 6.06 1.21
C MET A 82 12.57 5.48 0.66
N ARG A 83 13.54 6.31 0.29
CA ARG A 83 14.87 5.82 -0.13
C ARG A 83 15.57 5.03 0.95
N GLY A 84 15.35 5.38 2.23
CA GLY A 84 15.93 4.69 3.39
C GLY A 84 15.21 3.39 3.78
N VAL A 85 13.95 3.18 3.35
CA VAL A 85 13.17 1.98 3.70
C VAL A 85 13.85 0.71 3.18
N THR A 86 13.88 -0.32 4.02
CA THR A 86 14.44 -1.65 3.70
C THR A 86 13.36 -2.71 3.51
N ALA A 87 13.70 -3.81 2.87
CA ALA A 87 12.78 -4.94 2.67
C ALA A 87 12.35 -5.56 4.01
N GLU A 88 13.27 -5.61 4.98
CA GLU A 88 13.01 -6.12 6.33
C GLU A 88 12.03 -5.24 7.10
N GLU A 89 12.11 -3.92 6.96
CA GLU A 89 11.14 -3.00 7.55
C GLU A 89 9.75 -3.20 6.95
N VAL A 90 9.66 -3.40 5.63
CA VAL A 90 8.39 -3.68 4.95
C VAL A 90 7.81 -5.01 5.43
N GLN A 91 8.61 -6.07 5.53
CA GLN A 91 8.16 -7.36 6.05
C GLN A 91 7.71 -7.24 7.51
N SER A 92 8.45 -6.54 8.36
CA SER A 92 8.09 -6.32 9.75
C SER A 92 6.77 -5.56 9.89
N ALA A 93 6.54 -4.56 9.05
CA ALA A 93 5.28 -3.84 9.00
C ALA A 93 4.13 -4.73 8.50
N ALA A 94 4.35 -5.54 7.46
CA ALA A 94 3.38 -6.49 6.96
C ALA A 94 2.99 -7.53 8.04
N ALA A 95 3.97 -8.10 8.73
CA ALA A 95 3.75 -9.04 9.83
C ALA A 95 2.92 -8.42 10.96
N ARG A 96 3.16 -7.16 11.27
CA ARG A 96 2.48 -6.43 12.35
C ARG A 96 1.05 -6.02 12.02
N TYR A 97 0.81 -5.57 10.79
CA TYR A 97 -0.44 -4.87 10.46
C TYR A 97 -1.39 -5.65 9.55
N LEU A 98 -0.89 -6.64 8.80
CA LEU A 98 -1.69 -7.38 7.83
C LEU A 98 -2.18 -8.74 8.35
N GLY A 99 -2.19 -8.94 9.68
CA GLY A 99 -2.72 -10.13 10.32
C GLY A 99 -4.21 -10.33 10.08
N GLU A 100 -4.66 -11.58 10.20
CA GLU A 100 -6.06 -11.94 10.00
C GLU A 100 -6.99 -11.18 10.96
N GLU A 101 -6.52 -10.94 12.17
CA GLU A 101 -7.23 -10.21 13.24
C GLU A 101 -7.47 -8.73 12.89
N ASN A 102 -6.71 -8.18 11.97
CA ASN A 102 -6.80 -6.78 11.51
C ASN A 102 -7.52 -6.62 10.17
N ARG A 103 -8.10 -7.71 9.63
CA ARG A 103 -8.63 -7.75 8.28
C ARG A 103 -10.15 -7.68 8.24
N VAL A 104 -10.68 -6.85 7.35
CA VAL A 104 -12.09 -6.83 6.96
C VAL A 104 -12.17 -7.13 5.46
N ILE A 105 -13.02 -8.06 5.08
CA ILE A 105 -13.26 -8.42 3.70
C ILE A 105 -14.64 -7.92 3.30
N VAL A 106 -14.71 -7.14 2.23
CA VAL A 106 -15.95 -6.64 1.64
C VAL A 106 -16.08 -7.20 0.23
N ARG A 107 -17.19 -7.83 -0.07
CA ARG A 107 -17.52 -8.41 -1.39
C ARG A 107 -18.75 -7.71 -1.95
N LEU A 108 -18.63 -7.21 -3.16
CA LEU A 108 -19.73 -6.61 -3.91
C LEU A 108 -19.97 -7.45 -5.16
N ALA A 109 -21.15 -8.02 -5.27
CA ALA A 109 -21.60 -8.74 -6.46
C ALA A 109 -22.97 -8.22 -6.89
N SER A 110 -23.20 -8.08 -8.19
CA SER A 110 -24.55 -7.83 -8.68
C SER A 110 -25.41 -9.05 -8.41
N LYS A 111 -26.62 -8.86 -7.88
CA LYS A 111 -27.65 -9.88 -7.95
C LYS A 111 -28.00 -10.03 -9.43
N GLY A 112 -27.69 -11.20 -10.01
CA GLY A 112 -28.20 -11.59 -11.32
C GLY A 112 -29.72 -11.61 -11.35
#